data_9a80a27baaea59d83f446bb0406859e0
#
_entry.id   9a80a27baaea59d83f446bb0406859e0
#
_cell.length_a   1.000
_cell.length_b   1.000
_cell.length_c   1.000
_cell.angle_alpha   90.00
_cell.angle_beta   90.00
_cell.angle_gamma   90.00
#
_symmetry.space_group_name_H-M   'P 1'
#
loop_
_entity.id
_entity.type
_entity.pdbx_description
1 polymer ?
#
loop_
_entity_poly.entity_id
_entity_poly.type
_entity_poly.pdbx_seq_one_letter_code
_entity_poly.pdbx_strand_id
1 'polypeptide(L)'
;GEYDPHIWMDPTLAGQMALNIATGLSSVDVKHASQYQANAAQIISELSQFQKAMKDQLTSLPIRKLITFHDGFLYFANAFDLDIVASVEEEAGAEASARRIKELSALINQYHLPSVFIEKNGSTSAANALSQECGVAVCTLDMGMNGTGNSLADYEALIQNNINTIREAYK
;
A
#
# COMPACT_ATOMS: atom_id res chain seq x y z
N GLY A 1 2.23 20.46 -9.18
CA GLY A 1 2.16 19.42 -8.17
C GLY A 1 2.21 18.07 -8.84
N GLU A 2 3.11 17.27 -8.44
CA GLU A 2 3.13 15.87 -8.87
C GLU A 2 2.00 15.13 -8.17
N TYR A 3 1.28 14.32 -8.94
CA TYR A 3 0.23 13.48 -8.40
C TYR A 3 0.84 12.12 -8.03
N ASP A 4 0.45 11.57 -6.90
CA ASP A 4 0.80 10.20 -6.54
C ASP A 4 0.13 9.23 -7.55
N PRO A 5 0.91 8.43 -8.30
CA PRO A 5 0.38 7.54 -9.32
C PRO A 5 -0.16 6.22 -8.77
N HIS A 6 0.10 5.88 -7.49
CA HIS A 6 -0.11 4.53 -6.91
C HIS A 6 -1.58 4.27 -6.51
N ILE A 7 -2.53 4.76 -7.31
CA ILE A 7 -3.97 4.68 -7.02
C ILE A 7 -4.51 3.25 -6.92
N TRP A 8 -3.86 2.29 -7.58
CA TRP A 8 -4.25 0.88 -7.53
C TRP A 8 -4.05 0.23 -6.15
N MET A 9 -3.32 0.87 -5.25
CA MET A 9 -3.12 0.39 -3.88
C MET A 9 -4.37 0.55 -3.00
N ASP A 10 -5.38 1.30 -3.47
CA ASP A 10 -6.72 1.35 -2.89
C ASP A 10 -7.68 0.48 -3.71
N PRO A 11 -8.28 -0.58 -3.13
CA PRO A 11 -9.22 -1.46 -3.84
C PRO A 11 -10.43 -0.72 -4.45
N THR A 12 -10.94 0.32 -3.80
CA THR A 12 -12.03 1.14 -4.35
C THR A 12 -11.58 1.87 -5.61
N LEU A 13 -10.38 2.46 -5.61
CA LEU A 13 -9.83 3.16 -6.77
C LEU A 13 -9.43 2.17 -7.89
N ALA A 14 -8.96 0.97 -7.55
CA ALA A 14 -8.74 -0.11 -8.51
C ALA A 14 -10.06 -0.50 -9.22
N GLY A 15 -11.16 -0.57 -8.48
CA GLY A 15 -12.50 -0.74 -9.06
C GLY A 15 -12.89 0.40 -10.01
N GLN A 16 -12.58 1.64 -9.66
CA GLN A 16 -12.80 2.80 -10.54
C GLN A 16 -11.94 2.74 -11.81
N MET A 17 -10.70 2.25 -11.71
CA MET A 17 -9.85 2.00 -12.88
C MET A 17 -10.50 0.96 -13.82
N ALA A 18 -11.04 -0.12 -13.27
CA ALA A 18 -11.75 -1.15 -14.05
C ALA A 18 -12.97 -0.55 -14.78
N LEU A 19 -13.74 0.33 -14.13
CA LEU A 19 -14.86 1.04 -14.74
C LEU A 19 -14.41 1.96 -15.88
N ASN A 20 -13.35 2.71 -15.69
CA ASN A 20 -12.81 3.61 -16.71
C ASN A 20 -12.34 2.80 -17.95
N ILE A 21 -11.68 1.66 -17.73
CA ILE A 21 -11.28 0.74 -18.80
C ILE A 21 -12.51 0.19 -19.52
N ALA A 22 -13.51 -0.29 -18.80
CA ALA A 22 -14.76 -0.81 -19.38
C ALA A 22 -15.48 0.26 -20.22
N THR A 23 -15.50 1.51 -19.75
CA THR A 23 -16.08 2.64 -20.48
C THR A 23 -15.32 2.92 -21.78
N GLY A 24 -13.99 2.96 -21.73
CA GLY A 24 -13.16 3.11 -22.91
C GLY A 24 -13.36 1.99 -23.93
N LEU A 25 -13.34 0.73 -23.48
CA LEU A 25 -13.60 -0.43 -24.35
C LEU A 25 -14.99 -0.40 -24.95
N SER A 26 -16.02 -0.03 -24.19
CA SER A 26 -17.40 0.09 -24.67
C SER A 26 -17.56 1.13 -25.79
N SER A 27 -16.72 2.15 -25.82
CA SER A 27 -16.77 3.20 -26.85
C SER A 27 -16.21 2.72 -28.21
N VAL A 28 -15.27 1.79 -28.19
CA VAL A 28 -14.61 1.27 -29.41
C VAL A 28 -15.14 -0.09 -29.84
N ASP A 29 -15.71 -0.87 -28.92
CA ASP A 29 -16.33 -2.18 -29.17
C ASP A 29 -17.75 -2.20 -28.60
N VAL A 30 -18.64 -1.50 -29.28
CA VAL A 30 -20.06 -1.35 -28.87
C VAL A 30 -20.78 -2.69 -28.78
N LYS A 31 -20.38 -3.69 -29.60
CA LYS A 31 -21.00 -5.02 -29.60
C LYS A 31 -20.86 -5.73 -28.25
N HIS A 32 -19.75 -5.53 -27.54
CA HIS A 32 -19.49 -6.16 -26.25
C HIS A 32 -19.59 -5.19 -25.06
N ALA A 33 -20.13 -3.97 -25.26
CA ALA A 33 -20.19 -2.95 -24.24
C ALA A 33 -20.89 -3.42 -22.95
N SER A 34 -22.01 -4.14 -23.05
CA SER A 34 -22.72 -4.68 -21.90
C SER A 34 -21.89 -5.67 -21.09
N GLN A 35 -21.05 -6.47 -21.74
CA GLN A 35 -20.17 -7.42 -21.08
C GLN A 35 -19.07 -6.69 -20.30
N TYR A 36 -18.45 -5.68 -20.92
CA TYR A 36 -17.42 -4.87 -20.23
C TYR A 36 -17.97 -4.17 -19.00
N GLN A 37 -19.15 -3.58 -19.09
CA GLN A 37 -19.81 -2.91 -17.95
C GLN A 37 -20.20 -3.91 -16.86
N ALA A 38 -20.72 -5.09 -17.22
CA ALA A 38 -21.06 -6.14 -16.26
C ALA A 38 -19.82 -6.64 -15.51
N ASN A 39 -18.70 -6.88 -16.22
CA ASN A 39 -17.44 -7.31 -15.61
C ASN A 39 -16.90 -6.24 -14.64
N ALA A 40 -16.91 -4.96 -15.02
CA ALA A 40 -16.48 -3.88 -14.15
C ALA A 40 -17.37 -3.77 -12.89
N ALA A 41 -18.68 -3.90 -13.03
CA ALA A 41 -19.60 -3.86 -11.89
C ALA A 41 -19.33 -5.03 -10.92
N GLN A 42 -19.03 -6.22 -11.43
CA GLN A 42 -18.65 -7.36 -10.61
C GLN A 42 -17.35 -7.08 -9.85
N ILE A 43 -16.29 -6.62 -10.52
CA ILE A 43 -14.99 -6.29 -9.91
C ILE A 43 -15.18 -5.23 -8.79
N ILE A 44 -15.96 -4.18 -9.04
CA ILE A 44 -16.24 -3.13 -8.04
C ILE A 44 -16.90 -3.74 -6.80
N SER A 45 -17.89 -4.61 -7.00
CA SER A 45 -18.60 -5.27 -5.88
C SER A 45 -17.66 -6.16 -5.06
N GLU A 46 -16.84 -6.97 -5.73
CA GLU A 46 -15.89 -7.87 -5.07
C GLU A 46 -14.84 -7.08 -4.30
N LEU A 47 -14.22 -6.07 -4.91
CA LEU A 47 -13.21 -5.23 -4.27
C LEU A 47 -13.75 -4.42 -3.09
N SER A 48 -15.01 -3.95 -3.16
CA SER A 48 -15.64 -3.25 -2.03
C SER A 48 -15.84 -4.17 -0.82
N GLN A 49 -16.29 -5.40 -1.05
CA GLN A 49 -16.46 -6.40 0.01
C GLN A 49 -15.10 -6.82 0.59
N PHE A 50 -14.13 -7.04 -0.29
CA PHE A 50 -12.75 -7.38 0.09
C PHE A 50 -12.13 -6.27 0.95
N GLN A 51 -12.19 -5.00 0.53
CA GLN A 51 -11.63 -3.88 1.29
C GLN A 51 -12.25 -3.79 2.69
N LYS A 52 -13.56 -3.96 2.80
CA LYS A 52 -14.24 -3.98 4.10
C LYS A 52 -13.70 -5.11 4.99
N ALA A 53 -13.62 -6.32 4.47
CA ALA A 53 -13.10 -7.47 5.21
C ALA A 53 -11.65 -7.27 5.68
N MET A 54 -10.81 -6.66 4.83
CA MET A 54 -9.42 -6.34 5.17
C MET A 54 -9.33 -5.24 6.24
N LYS A 55 -10.16 -4.21 6.14
CA LYS A 55 -10.25 -3.13 7.12
C LYS A 55 -10.67 -3.66 8.49
N ASP A 56 -11.64 -4.57 8.53
CA ASP A 56 -12.09 -5.21 9.77
C ASP A 56 -10.95 -5.99 10.46
N GLN A 57 -10.02 -6.57 9.72
CA GLN A 57 -8.85 -7.26 10.28
C GLN A 57 -7.86 -6.33 11.00
N LEU A 58 -7.88 -5.03 10.68
CA LEU A 58 -7.00 -4.04 11.29
C LEU A 58 -7.62 -3.34 12.51
N THR A 59 -8.90 -3.59 12.83
CA THR A 59 -9.61 -2.88 13.91
C THR A 59 -8.96 -3.07 15.28
N SER A 60 -8.31 -4.20 15.52
CA SER A 60 -7.65 -4.54 16.79
C SER A 60 -6.21 -4.04 16.91
N LEU A 61 -5.66 -3.36 15.90
CA LEU A 61 -4.30 -2.85 15.97
C LEU A 61 -4.18 -1.76 17.04
N PRO A 62 -3.21 -1.89 17.96
CA PRO A 62 -2.98 -0.89 19.01
C PRO A 62 -2.43 0.43 18.45
N ILE A 63 -1.71 0.36 17.34
CA ILE A 63 -1.09 1.47 16.66
C ILE A 63 -1.45 1.40 15.18
N ARG A 64 -1.85 2.53 14.59
CA ARG A 64 -2.20 2.65 13.17
C ARG A 64 -1.24 3.53 12.37
N LYS A 65 -0.10 3.85 12.97
CA LYS A 65 0.92 4.73 12.39
C LYS A 65 2.03 3.90 11.77
N LEU A 66 2.43 4.26 10.56
CA LEU A 66 3.47 3.58 9.79
C LEU A 66 4.58 4.57 9.42
N ILE A 67 5.80 4.06 9.31
CA ILE A 67 6.88 4.69 8.55
C ILE A 67 7.18 3.79 7.36
N THR A 68 7.05 4.32 6.14
CA THR A 68 7.35 3.63 4.89
C THR A 68 8.64 4.16 4.28
N PHE A 69 9.31 3.39 3.46
CA PHE A 69 10.53 3.86 2.80
C PHE A 69 10.22 4.72 1.58
N HIS A 70 9.31 4.28 0.75
CA HIS A 70 8.81 5.02 -0.40
C HIS A 70 7.40 5.57 -0.08
N ASP A 71 6.99 6.68 -0.68
CA ASP A 71 5.70 7.32 -0.41
C ASP A 71 4.52 6.74 -1.24
N GLY A 72 4.72 5.60 -1.90
CA GLY A 72 3.72 4.91 -2.73
C GLY A 72 2.59 4.20 -1.98
N PHE A 73 2.54 4.28 -0.66
CA PHE A 73 1.52 3.60 0.16
C PHE A 73 0.42 4.52 0.70
N LEU A 74 0.34 5.78 0.26
CA LEU A 74 -0.67 6.72 0.77
C LEU A 74 -2.10 6.27 0.48
N TYR A 75 -2.37 5.82 -0.74
CA TYR A 75 -3.70 5.29 -1.10
C TYR A 75 -4.05 4.03 -0.31
N PHE A 76 -3.09 3.12 -0.12
CA PHE A 76 -3.25 1.95 0.73
C PHE A 76 -3.56 2.34 2.18
N ALA A 77 -2.79 3.26 2.76
CA ALA A 77 -3.00 3.72 4.12
C ALA A 77 -4.40 4.33 4.30
N ASN A 78 -4.83 5.20 3.38
CA ASN A 78 -6.16 5.79 3.39
C ASN A 78 -7.27 4.75 3.27
N ALA A 79 -7.11 3.74 2.39
CA ALA A 79 -8.09 2.68 2.19
C ALA A 79 -8.35 1.84 3.45
N PHE A 80 -7.33 1.74 4.34
CA PHE A 80 -7.36 0.86 5.50
C PHE A 80 -7.27 1.59 6.85
N ASP A 81 -7.53 2.91 6.88
CA ASP A 81 -7.47 3.78 8.07
C ASP A 81 -6.11 3.69 8.79
N LEU A 82 -5.03 3.61 8.04
CA LEU A 82 -3.67 3.71 8.51
C LEU A 82 -3.14 5.12 8.28
N ASP A 83 -2.14 5.53 9.06
CA ASP A 83 -1.54 6.86 9.01
C ASP A 83 -0.03 6.74 8.73
N ILE A 84 0.42 7.18 7.57
CA ILE A 84 1.85 7.24 7.24
C ILE A 84 2.39 8.53 7.84
N VAL A 85 3.11 8.42 8.96
CA VAL A 85 3.65 9.57 9.69
C VAL A 85 4.93 10.11 9.08
N ALA A 86 5.64 9.31 8.30
CA ALA A 86 6.80 9.72 7.51
C ALA A 86 7.11 8.70 6.41
N SER A 87 7.73 9.17 5.31
CA SER A 87 8.48 8.35 4.37
C SER A 87 9.99 8.58 4.56
N VAL A 88 10.80 7.55 4.35
CA VAL A 88 12.26 7.63 4.54
C VAL A 88 12.92 8.35 3.37
N GLU A 89 12.55 7.99 2.16
CA GLU A 89 13.02 8.60 0.93
C GLU A 89 12.22 9.87 0.65
N GLU A 90 12.90 11.01 0.55
CA GLU A 90 12.30 12.26 0.11
C GLU A 90 12.16 12.31 -1.42
N GLU A 91 13.04 11.58 -2.12
CA GLU A 91 13.00 11.34 -3.56
C GLU A 91 13.30 9.86 -3.82
N ALA A 92 12.63 9.24 -4.78
CA ALA A 92 12.78 7.82 -5.11
C ALA A 92 14.25 7.45 -5.38
N GLY A 93 14.78 6.50 -4.59
CA GLY A 93 16.15 6.02 -4.70
C GLY A 93 17.22 6.88 -4.02
N ALA A 94 16.85 7.97 -3.33
CA ALA A 94 17.80 8.76 -2.56
C ALA A 94 18.18 8.08 -1.24
N GLU A 95 19.47 8.11 -0.88
CA GLU A 95 19.88 7.64 0.44
C GLU A 95 19.43 8.62 1.53
N ALA A 96 18.90 8.08 2.64
CA ALA A 96 18.48 8.90 3.77
C ALA A 96 19.70 9.56 4.43
N SER A 97 19.65 10.88 4.62
CA SER A 97 20.70 11.61 5.34
C SER A 97 20.72 11.24 6.83
N ALA A 98 21.85 11.44 7.51
CA ALA A 98 21.97 11.26 8.95
C ALA A 98 20.94 12.10 9.73
N ARG A 99 20.62 13.30 9.25
CA ARG A 99 19.57 14.14 9.81
C ARG A 99 18.20 13.44 9.70
N ARG A 100 17.90 12.88 8.52
CA ARG A 100 16.64 12.17 8.30
C ARG A 100 16.49 10.94 9.19
N ILE A 101 17.54 10.14 9.34
CA ILE A 101 17.56 9.01 10.27
C ILE A 101 17.24 9.46 11.70
N LYS A 102 17.84 10.55 12.18
CA LYS A 102 17.56 11.09 13.52
C LYS A 102 16.09 11.56 13.68
N GLU A 103 15.52 12.20 12.67
CA GLU A 103 14.11 12.61 12.66
C GLU A 103 13.17 11.40 12.74
N LEU A 104 13.46 10.37 11.95
CA LEU A 104 12.69 9.12 11.94
C LEU A 104 12.81 8.35 13.26
N SER A 105 14.02 8.28 13.85
CA SER A 105 14.25 7.70 15.17
C SER A 105 13.41 8.39 16.24
N ALA A 106 13.29 9.73 16.18
CA ALA A 106 12.44 10.48 17.08
C ALA A 106 10.94 10.12 16.93
N LEU A 107 10.45 9.95 15.69
CA LEU A 107 9.07 9.53 15.42
C LEU A 107 8.80 8.10 15.88
N ILE A 108 9.74 7.17 15.63
CA ILE A 108 9.67 5.79 16.11
C ILE A 108 9.48 5.76 17.62
N ASN A 109 10.32 6.48 18.35
CA ASN A 109 10.26 6.57 19.82
C ASN A 109 8.98 7.27 20.31
N GLN A 110 8.57 8.35 19.65
CA GLN A 110 7.37 9.10 20.01
C GLN A 110 6.10 8.27 19.91
N TYR A 111 5.99 7.47 18.84
CA TYR A 111 4.79 6.66 18.57
C TYR A 111 4.94 5.21 19.01
N HIS A 112 6.08 4.82 19.57
CA HIS A 112 6.40 3.45 19.97
C HIS A 112 6.19 2.45 18.82
N LEU A 113 6.66 2.81 17.62
CA LEU A 113 6.50 1.97 16.44
C LEU A 113 7.37 0.72 16.56
N PRO A 114 6.81 -0.49 16.39
CA PRO A 114 7.58 -1.73 16.47
C PRO A 114 8.34 -2.05 15.19
N SER A 115 7.98 -1.38 14.08
CA SER A 115 8.49 -1.71 12.74
C SER A 115 8.54 -0.49 11.83
N VAL A 116 9.44 -0.56 10.83
CA VAL A 116 9.43 0.27 9.63
C VAL A 116 9.20 -0.61 8.40
N PHE A 117 8.64 -0.05 7.33
CA PHE A 117 8.22 -0.83 6.15
C PHE A 117 9.00 -0.38 4.92
N ILE A 118 9.71 -1.32 4.31
CA ILE A 118 10.35 -1.15 3.00
C ILE A 118 9.47 -1.71 1.89
N GLU A 119 9.65 -1.23 0.68
CA GLU A 119 9.06 -1.88 -0.49
C GLU A 119 9.89 -3.09 -0.93
N LYS A 120 9.23 -4.03 -1.58
CA LYS A 120 9.90 -5.17 -2.22
C LYS A 120 10.88 -4.66 -3.27
N ASN A 121 12.14 -5.02 -3.14
CA ASN A 121 13.30 -4.54 -3.92
C ASN A 121 13.76 -3.10 -3.61
N GLY A 122 13.26 -2.46 -2.55
CA GLY A 122 13.77 -1.18 -2.07
C GLY A 122 15.12 -1.29 -1.38
N SER A 123 15.79 -0.14 -1.18
CA SER A 123 17.06 -0.07 -0.42
C SER A 123 16.84 -0.46 1.04
N THR A 124 17.73 -1.30 1.57
CA THR A 124 17.68 -1.73 2.98
C THR A 124 18.64 -0.95 3.89
N SER A 125 19.49 -0.10 3.34
CA SER A 125 20.59 0.57 4.09
C SER A 125 20.04 1.41 5.24
N ALA A 126 19.15 2.36 4.95
CA ALA A 126 18.57 3.22 5.98
C ALA A 126 17.61 2.46 6.92
N ALA A 127 16.91 1.41 6.42
CA ALA A 127 16.09 0.55 7.26
C ALA A 127 16.91 -0.20 8.31
N ASN A 128 18.06 -0.75 7.90
CA ASN A 128 18.97 -1.42 8.80
C ASN A 128 19.56 -0.46 9.84
N ALA A 129 19.88 0.78 9.44
CA ALA A 129 20.34 1.80 10.37
C ALA A 129 19.27 2.12 11.44
N LEU A 130 18.02 2.32 11.04
CA LEU A 130 16.90 2.54 11.97
C LEU A 130 16.66 1.31 12.88
N SER A 131 16.73 0.12 12.31
CA SER A 131 16.59 -1.12 13.09
C SER A 131 17.68 -1.24 14.16
N GLN A 132 18.94 -0.93 13.83
CA GLN A 132 20.03 -0.96 14.79
C GLN A 132 19.93 0.14 15.85
N GLU A 133 19.53 1.35 15.47
CA GLU A 133 19.45 2.48 16.39
C GLU A 133 18.24 2.40 17.32
N CYS A 134 17.08 1.99 16.81
CA CYS A 134 15.81 2.01 17.54
C CYS A 134 15.34 0.63 18.01
N GLY A 135 15.98 -0.46 17.57
CA GLY A 135 15.55 -1.82 17.90
C GLY A 135 14.26 -2.26 17.22
N VAL A 136 13.86 -1.61 16.12
CA VAL A 136 12.62 -1.91 15.39
C VAL A 136 12.83 -2.96 14.30
N ALA A 137 11.76 -3.72 14.00
CA ALA A 137 11.80 -4.66 12.89
C ALA A 137 11.74 -3.93 11.53
N VAL A 138 12.32 -4.55 10.50
CA VAL A 138 12.16 -4.13 9.10
C VAL A 138 11.26 -5.13 8.41
N CYS A 139 10.10 -4.68 7.94
CA CYS A 139 9.12 -5.50 7.25
C CYS A 139 8.97 -5.05 5.80
N THR A 140 8.60 -5.97 4.92
CA THR A 140 8.49 -5.69 3.48
C THR A 140 7.02 -5.64 3.06
N LEU A 141 6.62 -4.57 2.36
CA LEU A 141 5.34 -4.45 1.67
C LEU A 141 5.55 -4.55 0.15
N ASP A 142 4.54 -5.02 -0.57
CA ASP A 142 4.57 -5.17 -2.01
C ASP A 142 3.58 -4.19 -2.66
N MET A 143 4.04 -3.39 -3.62
CA MET A 143 3.20 -2.46 -4.39
C MET A 143 2.65 -3.07 -5.69
N GLY A 144 2.94 -4.33 -5.97
CA GLY A 144 2.46 -5.00 -7.18
C GLY A 144 3.18 -4.58 -8.47
N MET A 145 4.36 -3.96 -8.35
CA MET A 145 5.12 -3.45 -9.52
C MET A 145 5.76 -4.54 -10.37
N ASN A 146 5.81 -5.77 -9.89
CA ASN A 146 6.55 -6.88 -10.55
C ASN A 146 5.69 -7.74 -11.48
N GLY A 147 4.40 -7.42 -11.65
CA GLY A 147 3.51 -8.08 -12.61
C GLY A 147 3.40 -9.61 -12.45
N THR A 148 3.43 -10.11 -11.21
CA THR A 148 3.45 -11.57 -10.94
C THR A 148 2.08 -12.22 -11.00
N GLY A 149 1.01 -11.47 -11.22
CA GLY A 149 -0.37 -11.96 -11.29
C GLY A 149 -1.12 -11.34 -12.46
N ASN A 150 -2.20 -11.99 -12.87
CA ASN A 150 -3.06 -11.54 -13.96
C ASN A 150 -4.56 -11.71 -13.65
N SER A 151 -4.89 -11.92 -12.40
CA SER A 151 -6.28 -12.12 -11.94
C SER A 151 -6.63 -11.19 -10.78
N LEU A 152 -7.92 -11.03 -10.52
CA LEU A 152 -8.41 -10.31 -9.35
C LEU A 152 -7.92 -10.97 -8.04
N ALA A 153 -7.89 -12.31 -8.01
CA ALA A 153 -7.39 -13.05 -6.85
C ALA A 153 -5.91 -12.78 -6.54
N ASP A 154 -5.08 -12.56 -7.55
CA ASP A 154 -3.66 -12.20 -7.35
C ASP A 154 -3.53 -10.79 -6.76
N TYR A 155 -4.38 -9.86 -7.19
CA TYR A 155 -4.45 -8.51 -6.62
C TYR A 155 -4.92 -8.55 -5.14
N GLU A 156 -5.98 -9.30 -4.86
CA GLU A 156 -6.49 -9.49 -3.49
C GLU A 156 -5.43 -10.13 -2.59
N ALA A 157 -4.72 -11.14 -3.08
CA ALA A 157 -3.64 -11.80 -2.35
C ALA A 157 -2.49 -10.82 -2.03
N LEU A 158 -2.14 -9.93 -2.94
CA LEU A 158 -1.13 -8.89 -2.71
C LEU A 158 -1.54 -7.96 -1.56
N ILE A 159 -2.74 -7.40 -1.61
CA ILE A 159 -3.26 -6.52 -0.56
C ILE A 159 -3.38 -7.27 0.77
N GLN A 160 -3.91 -8.50 0.76
CA GLN A 160 -4.03 -9.35 1.96
C GLN A 160 -2.67 -9.63 2.60
N ASN A 161 -1.62 -9.88 1.80
CA ASN A 161 -0.27 -10.13 2.31
C ASN A 161 0.30 -8.88 2.99
N ASN A 162 0.09 -7.68 2.41
CA ASN A 162 0.48 -6.43 3.05
C ASN A 162 -0.24 -6.23 4.40
N ILE A 163 -1.55 -6.46 4.45
CA ILE A 163 -2.36 -6.41 5.69
C ILE A 163 -1.82 -7.38 6.73
N ASN A 164 -1.53 -8.62 6.34
CA ASN A 164 -0.97 -9.63 7.25
C ASN A 164 0.40 -9.22 7.78
N THR A 165 1.28 -8.69 6.93
CA THR A 165 2.60 -8.20 7.32
C THR A 165 2.49 -7.10 8.39
N ILE A 166 1.60 -6.13 8.20
CA ILE A 166 1.37 -5.05 9.17
C ILE A 166 0.82 -5.62 10.48
N ARG A 167 -0.18 -6.50 10.42
CA ARG A 167 -0.76 -7.13 11.61
C ARG A 167 0.26 -7.92 12.42
N GLU A 168 1.14 -8.65 11.75
CA GLU A 168 2.18 -9.43 12.43
C GLU A 168 3.24 -8.54 13.05
N ALA A 169 3.61 -7.47 12.38
CA ALA A 169 4.58 -6.50 12.87
C ALA A 169 4.09 -5.70 14.10
N TYR A 170 2.77 -5.61 14.31
CA TYR A 170 2.13 -4.78 15.34
C TYR A 170 1.41 -5.60 16.42
N LYS A 171 1.66 -6.92 16.48
CA LYS A 171 1.23 -7.79 17.60
C LYS A 171 2.11 -7.56 18.83
#